data_9be0aa2772c9bea1933612c695e2cb60
#
_entry.id   9be0aa2772c9bea1933612c695e2cb60
#
_cell.length_a   1.000
_cell.length_b   1.000
_cell.length_c   1.000
_cell.angle_alpha   90.00
_cell.angle_beta   90.00
_cell.angle_gamma   90.00
#
_symmetry.space_group_name_H-M   'P 1'
#
loop_
_entity.id
_entity.type
_entity.pdbx_description
1 polymer ?
#
loop_
_entity_poly.entity_id
_entity_poly.type
_entity_poly.pdbx_seq_one_letter_code
_entity_poly.pdbx_strand_id
1 'polypeptide(L)'
;MVSRADALPVQGSTVPASVEMLKSRDERNITRLALVMAPNRVAETLTSWEKELSLGPLGSLKVSCHSLSGQVVPHGLDNDLLLGAINSFIEQGMPENDTVVVSLRHLCLLSAITPGGRQRSAVLASLNRLQGSSFRFTETWFRAGRGKMITEQFSLLASFRVLEDLDLAEVASARPPQSEAMLELVLGKPLARSIREGYTRPLDLSVYKELSQPMVRTLYRLLSETRLSLPATEPAHYLVPVRAWATHLGMHDFEISKVRRALEPAHQELIARGFLKETVYLGRGESQQLRYTYGRSVAPNADPKQVALLTGRGLALGPAITLLGQYPEAEVLRAVTLFDALMAAGYKARSQGGLLTDILRSPEKYLQAEMKKQIARTAPRQERAPALDNLAASSSPVQEADSIGAARGVLAALVAQDKLTEGQAQACLGLLAQGRANISEVALLSVSRGKSAAQRLAEWLTRPVPHSP
;
A
#
# COMPACT_ATOMS: atom_id res chain seq x y z
N MET A 1 12.55 15.32 62.25
CA MET A 1 13.47 14.53 61.35
C MET A 1 12.67 13.41 60.75
N VAL A 2 12.16 13.59 59.54
CA VAL A 2 11.63 12.52 58.73
C VAL A 2 12.08 12.83 57.27
N SER A 3 12.80 11.88 56.70
CA SER A 3 13.50 11.92 55.45
C SER A 3 12.54 12.03 54.25
N ARG A 4 12.84 12.99 53.37
CA ARG A 4 12.25 13.06 52.02
C ARG A 4 12.90 11.98 51.15
N ALA A 5 12.10 11.07 50.62
CA ALA A 5 12.49 10.16 49.57
C ALA A 5 12.42 10.90 48.21
N ASP A 6 13.57 10.93 47.52
CA ASP A 6 13.71 11.48 46.17
C ASP A 6 12.94 10.64 45.16
N ALA A 7 11.95 11.26 44.53
CA ALA A 7 11.30 10.69 43.34
C ALA A 7 12.18 11.02 42.11
N LEU A 8 12.72 10.00 41.48
CA LEU A 8 13.42 10.09 40.17
C LEU A 8 12.42 10.57 39.09
N PRO A 9 12.82 11.49 38.22
CA PRO A 9 11.99 11.92 37.11
C PRO A 9 11.92 10.79 36.06
N VAL A 10 10.68 10.38 35.75
CA VAL A 10 10.40 9.55 34.58
C VAL A 10 10.79 10.36 33.34
N GLN A 11 11.88 9.99 32.68
CA GLN A 11 12.25 10.52 31.39
C GLN A 11 11.21 10.10 30.36
N GLY A 12 10.32 11.01 30.02
CA GLY A 12 9.45 10.89 28.84
C GLY A 12 10.33 10.80 27.62
N SER A 13 10.32 9.64 26.97
CA SER A 13 10.95 9.42 25.67
C SER A 13 10.28 10.33 24.63
N THR A 14 10.82 11.52 24.44
CA THR A 14 10.49 12.37 23.28
C THR A 14 11.12 11.73 22.05
N VAL A 15 10.33 10.95 21.32
CA VAL A 15 10.70 10.51 19.95
C VAL A 15 10.90 11.78 19.13
N PRO A 16 12.05 11.99 18.49
CA PRO A 16 12.31 13.21 17.73
C PRO A 16 11.29 13.34 16.60
N ALA A 17 10.75 14.55 16.40
CA ALA A 17 9.73 14.87 15.40
C ALA A 17 10.08 14.40 13.96
N SER A 18 11.37 14.21 13.67
CA SER A 18 11.86 13.66 12.40
C SER A 18 11.48 12.19 12.13
N VAL A 19 11.17 11.40 13.16
CA VAL A 19 10.79 9.98 13.01
C VAL A 19 9.28 9.83 12.78
N GLU A 20 8.45 10.75 13.29
CA GLU A 20 7.00 10.75 13.02
C GLU A 20 6.65 11.16 11.60
N MET A 21 7.44 12.05 10.97
CA MET A 21 7.22 12.54 9.60
C MET A 21 7.34 11.43 8.52
N LEU A 22 8.00 10.32 8.84
CA LEU A 22 8.31 9.25 7.88
C LEU A 22 7.22 8.17 7.76
N LYS A 23 6.15 8.24 8.55
CA LYS A 23 5.14 7.17 8.64
C LYS A 23 3.84 7.45 7.90
N SER A 24 3.59 8.68 7.45
CA SER A 24 2.33 9.03 6.80
C SER A 24 2.24 8.44 5.40
N ARG A 25 1.08 7.87 5.10
CA ARG A 25 0.81 7.22 3.80
C ARG A 25 -0.51 7.69 3.22
N ASP A 26 -0.59 7.66 1.91
CA ASP A 26 -1.77 7.98 1.12
C ASP A 26 -2.23 6.74 0.35
N GLU A 27 -3.52 6.45 0.33
CA GLU A 27 -4.06 5.31 -0.42
C GLU A 27 -4.25 5.71 -1.88
N ARG A 28 -3.71 4.92 -2.80
CA ARG A 28 -3.53 5.29 -4.20
C ARG A 28 -4.84 5.33 -5.00
N ASN A 29 -5.80 4.44 -4.74
CA ASN A 29 -7.11 4.52 -5.41
C ASN A 29 -7.85 5.79 -5.00
N ILE A 30 -7.90 6.11 -3.70
CA ILE A 30 -8.55 7.33 -3.19
C ILE A 30 -7.98 8.56 -3.88
N THR A 31 -6.66 8.64 -3.94
CA THR A 31 -5.97 9.77 -4.57
C THR A 31 -6.19 9.81 -6.07
N ARG A 32 -5.92 8.70 -6.77
CA ARG A 32 -6.05 8.61 -8.23
C ARG A 32 -7.45 8.92 -8.73
N LEU A 33 -8.47 8.54 -7.97
CA LEU A 33 -9.88 8.71 -8.36
C LEU A 33 -10.48 10.03 -7.90
N ALA A 34 -9.78 10.80 -7.05
CA ALA A 34 -10.26 12.07 -6.48
C ALA A 34 -11.71 11.95 -5.99
N LEU A 35 -11.96 11.00 -5.08
CA LEU A 35 -13.31 10.62 -4.66
C LEU A 35 -14.04 11.74 -3.91
N VAL A 36 -13.29 12.54 -3.18
CA VAL A 36 -13.78 13.73 -2.49
C VAL A 36 -13.55 14.95 -3.37
N MET A 37 -14.56 15.75 -3.57
CA MET A 37 -14.46 16.95 -4.39
C MET A 37 -13.50 17.97 -3.76
N ALA A 38 -12.62 18.57 -4.57
CA ALA A 38 -11.60 19.49 -4.08
C ALA A 38 -12.12 20.85 -3.58
N PRO A 39 -13.19 21.45 -4.15
CA PRO A 39 -13.75 22.71 -3.65
C PRO A 39 -14.20 22.62 -2.18
N ASN A 40 -13.96 23.69 -1.43
CA ASN A 40 -14.39 23.81 -0.03
C ASN A 40 -15.91 23.87 0.16
N ARG A 41 -16.63 24.28 -0.86
CA ARG A 41 -18.08 24.41 -0.87
C ARG A 41 -18.63 23.84 -2.15
N VAL A 42 -19.75 23.15 -2.05
CA VAL A 42 -20.54 22.64 -3.15
C VAL A 42 -21.98 23.14 -3.01
N ALA A 43 -22.79 23.07 -4.07
CA ALA A 43 -24.21 23.40 -3.99
C ALA A 43 -24.90 22.48 -2.97
N GLU A 44 -25.78 23.03 -2.14
CA GLU A 44 -26.54 22.25 -1.11
C GLU A 44 -27.42 21.17 -1.74
N THR A 45 -27.73 21.30 -3.02
CA THR A 45 -28.51 20.35 -3.82
C THR A 45 -27.66 19.25 -4.43
N LEU A 46 -26.31 19.28 -4.29
CA LEU A 46 -25.43 18.32 -4.90
C LEU A 46 -25.34 17.05 -4.07
N THR A 47 -26.19 16.08 -4.38
CA THR A 47 -26.29 14.80 -3.67
C THR A 47 -25.66 13.64 -4.44
N SER A 48 -25.26 13.85 -5.70
CA SER A 48 -24.61 12.82 -6.51
C SER A 48 -23.73 13.43 -7.60
N TRP A 49 -22.78 12.64 -8.07
CA TRP A 49 -21.96 12.96 -9.25
C TRP A 49 -21.49 11.68 -9.94
N GLU A 50 -21.16 11.79 -11.22
CA GLU A 50 -20.54 10.74 -12.01
C GLU A 50 -19.35 11.30 -12.79
N LYS A 51 -18.30 10.48 -12.91
CA LYS A 51 -17.08 10.78 -13.67
C LYS A 51 -16.77 9.62 -14.59
N GLU A 52 -16.66 9.90 -15.89
CA GLU A 52 -16.12 8.96 -16.88
C GLU A 52 -15.05 9.71 -17.67
N LEU A 53 -13.78 9.44 -17.39
CA LEU A 53 -12.64 10.22 -17.84
C LEU A 53 -11.46 9.32 -18.20
N SER A 54 -10.64 9.79 -19.14
CA SER A 54 -9.30 9.24 -19.38
C SER A 54 -8.27 10.33 -19.16
N LEU A 55 -7.35 10.11 -18.20
CA LEU A 55 -6.43 11.13 -17.69
C LEU A 55 -4.95 10.70 -17.86
N GLY A 56 -4.63 9.99 -18.93
CA GLY A 56 -3.27 9.55 -19.23
C GLY A 56 -2.70 8.66 -18.12
N PRO A 57 -1.68 9.12 -17.37
CA PRO A 57 -1.03 8.33 -16.32
C PRO A 57 -1.97 7.82 -15.21
N LEU A 58 -3.06 8.54 -14.95
CA LEU A 58 -4.08 8.11 -13.98
C LEU A 58 -5.01 7.03 -14.54
N GLY A 59 -4.97 6.76 -15.86
CA GLY A 59 -5.79 5.77 -16.55
C GLY A 59 -7.21 6.23 -16.82
N SER A 60 -8.05 5.26 -17.20
CA SER A 60 -9.49 5.47 -17.38
C SER A 60 -10.21 5.31 -16.06
N LEU A 61 -11.16 6.21 -15.78
CA LEU A 61 -11.90 6.30 -14.54
C LEU A 61 -13.40 6.27 -14.85
N LYS A 62 -14.14 5.36 -14.21
CA LYS A 62 -15.60 5.36 -14.22
C LYS A 62 -16.09 5.17 -12.80
N VAL A 63 -16.48 6.28 -12.19
CA VAL A 63 -16.85 6.36 -10.78
C VAL A 63 -18.09 7.22 -10.60
N SER A 64 -19.03 6.76 -9.78
CA SER A 64 -20.15 7.58 -9.32
C SER A 64 -20.21 7.63 -7.80
N CYS A 65 -20.75 8.71 -7.28
CA CYS A 65 -21.01 8.92 -5.85
C CYS A 65 -22.49 9.29 -5.68
N HIS A 66 -23.12 8.68 -4.68
CA HIS A 66 -24.48 9.03 -4.25
C HIS A 66 -24.47 9.16 -2.73
N SER A 67 -24.92 10.31 -2.24
CA SER A 67 -25.10 10.57 -0.81
C SER A 67 -26.53 10.23 -0.37
N LEU A 68 -26.69 9.98 0.92
CA LEU A 68 -28.00 9.79 1.53
C LEU A 68 -28.87 11.03 1.32
N SER A 69 -30.20 10.83 1.30
CA SER A 69 -31.16 11.93 1.16
C SER A 69 -30.92 13.05 2.18
N GLY A 70 -30.85 14.27 1.70
CA GLY A 70 -30.58 15.44 2.54
C GLY A 70 -29.11 15.70 2.85
N GLN A 71 -28.18 14.90 2.33
CA GLN A 71 -26.75 15.13 2.47
C GLN A 71 -26.10 15.50 1.13
N VAL A 72 -25.19 16.46 1.17
CA VAL A 72 -24.33 16.77 0.03
C VAL A 72 -23.19 15.77 -0.07
N VAL A 73 -22.62 15.62 -1.27
CA VAL A 73 -21.47 14.75 -1.51
C VAL A 73 -20.24 15.19 -0.72
N PRO A 74 -19.29 14.27 -0.44
CA PRO A 74 -18.02 14.59 0.23
C PRO A 74 -17.21 15.62 -0.56
N HIS A 75 -16.71 16.66 0.15
CA HIS A 75 -15.97 17.76 -0.44
C HIS A 75 -15.01 18.44 0.53
N GLY A 76 -14.03 19.14 0.01
CA GLY A 76 -13.09 19.97 0.76
C GLY A 76 -12.41 19.23 1.91
N LEU A 77 -12.76 19.59 3.14
CA LEU A 77 -12.19 19.05 4.37
C LEU A 77 -12.31 17.52 4.51
N ASP A 78 -13.32 16.91 3.89
CA ASP A 78 -13.56 15.47 3.95
C ASP A 78 -12.37 14.67 3.41
N ASN A 79 -11.65 15.27 2.43
CA ASN A 79 -10.45 14.68 1.87
C ASN A 79 -9.30 14.59 2.90
N ASP A 80 -9.17 15.61 3.72
CA ASP A 80 -8.16 15.66 4.77
C ASP A 80 -8.50 14.70 5.91
N LEU A 81 -9.77 14.64 6.31
CA LEU A 81 -10.23 13.71 7.35
C LEU A 81 -10.13 12.25 6.93
N LEU A 82 -10.41 11.94 5.67
CA LEU A 82 -10.20 10.60 5.13
C LEU A 82 -8.73 10.20 5.21
N LEU A 83 -7.81 11.12 4.86
CA LEU A 83 -6.38 10.91 5.03
C LEU A 83 -6.00 10.65 6.49
N GLY A 84 -6.56 11.42 7.42
CA GLY A 84 -6.37 11.21 8.87
C GLY A 84 -6.86 9.85 9.33
N ALA A 85 -8.03 9.41 8.87
CA ALA A 85 -8.59 8.10 9.19
C ALA A 85 -7.71 6.95 8.64
N ILE A 86 -7.21 7.08 7.41
CA ILE A 86 -6.27 6.12 6.79
C ILE A 86 -4.99 6.03 7.64
N ASN A 87 -4.41 7.15 8.03
CA ASN A 87 -3.18 7.15 8.82
C ASN A 87 -3.41 6.64 10.26
N SER A 88 -4.55 6.95 10.90
CA SER A 88 -4.93 6.34 12.18
C SER A 88 -5.03 4.82 12.08
N PHE A 89 -5.58 4.29 10.97
CA PHE A 89 -5.68 2.87 10.72
C PHE A 89 -4.29 2.20 10.58
N ILE A 90 -3.38 2.87 9.88
CA ILE A 90 -2.00 2.40 9.70
C ILE A 90 -1.21 2.45 11.02
N GLU A 91 -1.32 3.54 11.79
CA GLU A 91 -0.65 3.70 13.09
C GLU A 91 -1.05 2.63 14.10
N GLN A 92 -2.32 2.19 14.07
CA GLN A 92 -2.84 1.13 14.93
C GLN A 92 -2.56 -0.30 14.39
N GLY A 93 -1.69 -0.44 13.37
CA GLY A 93 -1.29 -1.74 12.84
C GLY A 93 -2.30 -2.39 11.92
N MET A 94 -3.24 -1.60 11.36
CA MET A 94 -4.25 -2.07 10.39
C MET A 94 -5.15 -3.19 10.97
N PRO A 95 -5.92 -2.93 12.03
CA PRO A 95 -6.73 -3.91 12.75
C PRO A 95 -7.60 -4.76 11.81
N GLU A 96 -7.74 -6.07 12.09
CA GLU A 96 -8.49 -7.01 11.23
C GLU A 96 -9.98 -6.67 11.14
N ASN A 97 -10.56 -6.09 12.18
CA ASN A 97 -11.95 -5.65 12.26
C ASN A 97 -12.23 -4.32 11.55
N ASP A 98 -11.24 -3.74 10.84
CA ASP A 98 -11.32 -2.46 10.13
C ASP A 98 -11.61 -1.25 11.03
N THR A 99 -11.51 -1.39 12.36
CA THR A 99 -11.91 -0.41 13.35
C THR A 99 -10.70 0.27 13.98
N VAL A 100 -10.75 1.59 14.12
CA VAL A 100 -9.78 2.39 14.87
C VAL A 100 -10.48 3.23 15.92
N VAL A 101 -9.85 3.41 17.08
CA VAL A 101 -10.28 4.34 18.11
C VAL A 101 -9.24 5.46 18.21
N VAL A 102 -9.66 6.69 17.99
CA VAL A 102 -8.76 7.84 17.89
C VAL A 102 -9.37 9.05 18.57
N SER A 103 -8.55 9.85 19.27
CA SER A 103 -9.05 11.11 19.80
C SER A 103 -9.32 12.10 18.67
N LEU A 104 -10.32 12.95 18.83
CA LEU A 104 -10.66 14.01 17.88
C LEU A 104 -9.45 14.89 17.55
N ARG A 105 -8.64 15.20 18.58
CA ARG A 105 -7.42 16.00 18.44
C ARG A 105 -6.38 15.28 17.55
N HIS A 106 -6.14 13.99 17.82
CA HIS A 106 -5.16 13.21 17.05
C HIS A 106 -5.61 13.03 15.59
N LEU A 107 -6.91 12.76 15.37
CA LEU A 107 -7.47 12.72 14.01
C LEU A 107 -7.26 14.05 13.27
N CYS A 108 -7.52 15.19 13.92
CA CYS A 108 -7.25 16.52 13.35
C CYS A 108 -5.77 16.69 12.98
N LEU A 109 -4.84 16.27 13.85
CA LEU A 109 -3.39 16.37 13.60
C LEU A 109 -2.97 15.55 12.38
N LEU A 110 -3.50 14.34 12.23
CA LEU A 110 -3.23 13.48 11.07
C LEU A 110 -3.91 13.99 9.79
N SER A 111 -4.96 14.78 9.93
CA SER A 111 -5.74 15.39 8.84
C SER A 111 -5.21 16.76 8.42
N ALA A 112 -4.09 17.23 8.95
CA ALA A 112 -3.58 18.60 8.75
C ALA A 112 -4.61 19.71 9.13
N ILE A 113 -5.47 19.43 10.12
CA ILE A 113 -6.47 20.35 10.65
C ILE A 113 -6.01 20.86 11.99
N THR A 114 -6.05 22.18 12.21
CA THR A 114 -5.74 22.76 13.51
C THR A 114 -6.88 22.41 14.51
N PRO A 115 -6.59 21.69 15.61
CA PRO A 115 -7.62 21.36 16.59
C PRO A 115 -8.23 22.60 17.23
N GLY A 116 -9.56 22.62 17.41
CA GLY A 116 -10.26 23.73 18.04
C GLY A 116 -11.76 23.47 18.18
N GLY A 117 -12.46 24.21 19.04
CA GLY A 117 -13.87 23.98 19.34
C GLY A 117 -14.80 24.07 18.13
N ARG A 118 -14.53 24.99 17.18
CA ARG A 118 -15.31 25.13 15.95
C ARG A 118 -15.09 23.96 14.99
N GLN A 119 -13.96 23.28 15.06
CA GLN A 119 -13.63 22.16 14.20
C GLN A 119 -14.41 20.90 14.55
N ARG A 120 -14.85 20.72 15.80
CA ARG A 120 -15.62 19.52 16.21
C ARG A 120 -16.85 19.31 15.32
N SER A 121 -17.69 20.32 15.17
CA SER A 121 -18.90 20.22 14.32
C SER A 121 -18.57 19.99 12.85
N ALA A 122 -17.51 20.64 12.33
CA ALA A 122 -17.05 20.45 10.96
C ALA A 122 -16.52 19.03 10.71
N VAL A 123 -15.76 18.47 11.68
CA VAL A 123 -15.27 17.08 11.63
C VAL A 123 -16.44 16.09 11.64
N LEU A 124 -17.39 16.24 12.56
CA LEU A 124 -18.57 15.35 12.63
C LEU A 124 -19.42 15.43 11.37
N ALA A 125 -19.65 16.63 10.83
CA ALA A 125 -20.35 16.82 9.56
C ALA A 125 -19.61 16.13 8.39
N SER A 126 -18.28 16.19 8.37
CA SER A 126 -17.44 15.53 7.38
C SER A 126 -17.50 14.00 7.51
N LEU A 127 -17.39 13.45 8.73
CA LEU A 127 -17.53 12.01 8.97
C LEU A 127 -18.91 11.51 8.55
N ASN A 128 -19.97 12.28 8.80
CA ASN A 128 -21.32 11.97 8.32
C ASN A 128 -21.37 11.88 6.79
N ARG A 129 -20.76 12.83 6.04
CA ARG A 129 -20.72 12.77 4.58
C ARG A 129 -19.92 11.58 4.06
N LEU A 130 -18.77 11.28 4.66
CA LEU A 130 -17.93 10.14 4.26
C LEU A 130 -18.62 8.80 4.51
N GLN A 131 -19.36 8.67 5.59
CA GLN A 131 -20.14 7.47 5.93
C GLN A 131 -21.42 7.38 5.11
N GLY A 132 -22.13 8.51 4.91
CA GLY A 132 -23.42 8.57 4.21
C GLY A 132 -23.32 8.55 2.68
N SER A 133 -22.11 8.47 2.11
CA SER A 133 -21.91 8.45 0.66
C SER A 133 -21.45 7.09 0.19
N SER A 134 -22.12 6.56 -0.84
CA SER A 134 -21.75 5.32 -1.51
C SER A 134 -21.07 5.63 -2.84
N PHE A 135 -19.92 5.00 -3.07
CA PHE A 135 -19.13 5.12 -4.29
C PHE A 135 -19.20 3.83 -5.09
N ARG A 136 -19.51 3.96 -6.38
CA ARG A 136 -19.50 2.84 -7.32
C ARG A 136 -18.34 3.00 -8.29
N PHE A 137 -17.50 1.99 -8.37
CA PHE A 137 -16.33 1.89 -9.24
C PHE A 137 -16.62 0.85 -10.32
N THR A 138 -16.56 1.22 -11.60
CA THR A 138 -16.77 0.28 -12.70
C THR A 138 -15.43 -0.01 -13.37
N GLU A 139 -14.85 -1.19 -13.12
CA GLU A 139 -13.52 -1.59 -13.61
C GLU A 139 -12.42 -0.56 -13.34
N THR A 140 -12.49 0.09 -12.18
CA THR A 140 -11.69 1.29 -11.89
C THR A 140 -10.95 1.19 -10.54
N TRP A 141 -11.45 0.38 -9.60
CA TRP A 141 -10.78 0.14 -8.34
C TRP A 141 -9.65 -0.87 -8.52
N PHE A 142 -8.40 -0.46 -8.30
CA PHE A 142 -7.27 -1.37 -8.41
C PHE A 142 -7.17 -2.26 -7.17
N ARG A 143 -7.18 -3.57 -7.38
CA ARG A 143 -7.01 -4.59 -6.36
C ARG A 143 -5.58 -5.12 -6.38
N ALA A 144 -4.70 -4.62 -5.49
CA ALA A 144 -3.28 -4.94 -5.48
C ALA A 144 -3.01 -6.44 -5.32
N GLY A 145 -3.72 -7.12 -4.41
CA GLY A 145 -3.60 -8.57 -4.22
C GLY A 145 -4.04 -9.43 -5.43
N ARG A 146 -4.68 -8.82 -6.44
CA ARG A 146 -5.08 -9.49 -7.69
C ARG A 146 -4.41 -8.88 -8.93
N GLY A 147 -3.71 -7.77 -8.79
CA GLY A 147 -3.04 -7.07 -9.88
C GLY A 147 -3.98 -6.54 -10.98
N LYS A 148 -5.26 -6.29 -10.70
CA LYS A 148 -6.26 -5.88 -11.70
C LYS A 148 -7.27 -4.86 -11.19
N MET A 149 -7.87 -4.13 -12.13
CA MET A 149 -9.03 -3.29 -11.88
C MET A 149 -10.27 -4.16 -11.67
N ILE A 150 -11.14 -3.75 -10.72
CA ILE A 150 -12.39 -4.44 -10.41
C ILE A 150 -13.56 -3.45 -10.35
N THR A 151 -14.77 -3.99 -10.48
CA THR A 151 -16.02 -3.29 -10.16
C THR A 151 -16.35 -3.53 -8.70
N GLU A 152 -16.55 -2.46 -7.94
CA GLU A 152 -16.90 -2.53 -6.52
C GLU A 152 -17.78 -1.34 -6.13
N GLN A 153 -18.56 -1.48 -5.05
CA GLN A 153 -19.37 -0.38 -4.50
C GLN A 153 -19.31 -0.42 -2.98
N PHE A 154 -18.98 0.70 -2.36
CA PHE A 154 -18.88 0.81 -0.90
C PHE A 154 -18.85 2.26 -0.42
N SER A 155 -19.05 2.48 0.90
CA SER A 155 -18.81 3.75 1.58
C SER A 155 -17.39 3.78 2.14
N LEU A 156 -16.73 4.95 2.10
CA LEU A 156 -15.33 5.11 2.56
C LEU A 156 -15.20 4.85 4.06
N LEU A 157 -16.19 5.27 4.85
CA LEU A 157 -16.39 4.85 6.23
C LEU A 157 -17.64 3.97 6.28
N ALA A 158 -17.53 2.79 6.87
CA ALA A 158 -18.67 1.90 7.08
C ALA A 158 -19.54 2.41 8.21
N SER A 159 -18.92 2.92 9.29
CA SER A 159 -19.60 3.57 10.42
C SER A 159 -18.62 4.45 11.19
N PHE A 160 -19.16 5.34 12.01
CA PHE A 160 -18.40 6.00 13.06
C PHE A 160 -19.27 6.20 14.30
N ARG A 161 -18.64 6.29 15.46
CA ARG A 161 -19.29 6.54 16.76
C ARG A 161 -18.46 7.55 17.53
N VAL A 162 -19.14 8.47 18.23
CA VAL A 162 -18.52 9.34 19.22
C VAL A 162 -18.62 8.60 20.56
N LEU A 163 -17.47 8.34 21.15
CA LEU A 163 -17.37 7.75 22.50
C LEU A 163 -17.23 8.93 23.46
N GLU A 164 -18.32 9.31 24.10
CA GLU A 164 -18.30 10.31 25.16
C GLU A 164 -18.26 9.54 26.49
N ASP A 165 -17.16 9.62 27.22
CA ASP A 165 -17.14 9.34 28.65
C ASP A 165 -17.87 10.48 29.33
N LEU A 166 -19.20 10.38 29.37
CA LEU A 166 -20.03 11.17 30.23
C LEU A 166 -19.85 10.61 31.65
N ASP A 167 -18.85 11.11 32.37
CA ASP A 167 -18.84 10.98 33.80
C ASP A 167 -20.04 11.82 34.32
N LEU A 168 -21.08 11.12 34.79
CA LEU A 168 -22.32 11.74 35.30
C LEU A 168 -22.01 12.79 36.38
N ALA A 169 -20.84 12.75 37.01
CA ALA A 169 -20.33 13.74 37.94
C ALA A 169 -19.88 15.05 37.26
N GLU A 170 -19.42 15.02 36.01
CA GLU A 170 -19.00 16.22 35.23
C GLU A 170 -20.21 16.99 34.67
N VAL A 171 -21.34 16.32 34.41
CA VAL A 171 -22.59 16.97 33.94
C VAL A 171 -23.17 17.92 35.01
N ALA A 172 -22.88 17.67 36.28
CA ALA A 172 -23.31 18.54 37.40
C ALA A 172 -22.38 19.74 37.64
N SER A 173 -21.18 19.76 37.03
CA SER A 173 -20.24 20.86 37.16
C SER A 173 -20.30 21.73 35.90
N ALA A 174 -20.51 23.04 36.08
CA ALA A 174 -20.54 24.05 34.99
C ALA A 174 -19.18 24.25 34.30
N ARG A 175 -18.27 23.28 34.34
CA ARG A 175 -16.99 23.27 33.61
C ARG A 175 -17.15 22.51 32.31
N PRO A 176 -16.57 23.02 31.19
CA PRO A 176 -16.52 22.24 29.96
C PRO A 176 -15.78 20.92 30.23
N PRO A 177 -16.29 19.78 29.70
CA PRO A 177 -15.69 18.48 29.94
C PRO A 177 -14.21 18.50 29.54
N GLN A 178 -13.32 18.09 30.45
CA GLN A 178 -11.89 18.02 30.23
C GLN A 178 -11.51 16.74 29.44
N SER A 179 -12.45 15.80 29.30
CA SER A 179 -12.23 14.57 28.53
C SER A 179 -12.18 14.87 27.02
N GLU A 180 -11.10 14.43 26.39
CA GLU A 180 -10.96 14.52 24.93
C GLU A 180 -11.96 13.55 24.26
N ALA A 181 -12.81 14.07 23.35
CA ALA A 181 -13.78 13.24 22.64
C ALA A 181 -13.06 12.17 21.83
N MET A 182 -13.36 10.91 22.11
CA MET A 182 -12.88 9.74 21.37
C MET A 182 -13.83 9.39 20.25
N LEU A 183 -13.29 8.96 19.13
CA LEU A 183 -14.01 8.52 17.94
C LEU A 183 -13.66 7.07 17.65
N GLU A 184 -14.67 6.25 17.45
CA GLU A 184 -14.52 4.93 16.84
C GLU A 184 -14.87 5.06 15.35
N LEU A 185 -13.95 4.72 14.47
CA LEU A 185 -14.11 4.79 13.02
C LEU A 185 -13.95 3.37 12.43
N VAL A 186 -14.89 2.94 11.61
CA VAL A 186 -14.79 1.70 10.86
C VAL A 186 -14.60 2.05 9.40
N LEU A 187 -13.44 1.69 8.84
CA LEU A 187 -13.16 1.92 7.42
C LEU A 187 -14.02 1.01 6.55
N GLY A 188 -14.36 1.48 5.34
CA GLY A 188 -14.97 0.64 4.33
C GLY A 188 -14.05 -0.57 4.03
N LYS A 189 -14.60 -1.79 4.08
CA LYS A 189 -13.83 -3.04 3.95
C LYS A 189 -12.92 -3.10 2.71
N PRO A 190 -13.32 -2.62 1.51
CA PRO A 190 -12.42 -2.57 0.35
C PRO A 190 -11.26 -1.58 0.54
N LEU A 191 -11.48 -0.46 1.22
CA LEU A 191 -10.44 0.53 1.53
C LEU A 191 -9.44 -0.06 2.53
N ALA A 192 -9.90 -0.60 3.66
CA ALA A 192 -9.04 -1.24 4.66
C ALA A 192 -8.20 -2.37 4.04
N ARG A 193 -8.79 -3.17 3.16
CA ARG A 193 -8.11 -4.23 2.41
C ARG A 193 -7.03 -3.67 1.48
N SER A 194 -7.31 -2.59 0.73
CA SER A 194 -6.35 -1.94 -0.16
C SER A 194 -5.12 -1.46 0.60
N ILE A 195 -5.32 -0.90 1.79
CA ILE A 195 -4.24 -0.46 2.69
C ILE A 195 -3.40 -1.64 3.16
N ARG A 196 -4.03 -2.75 3.62
CA ARG A 196 -3.32 -3.99 4.03
C ARG A 196 -2.58 -4.67 2.88
N GLU A 197 -3.10 -4.58 1.65
CA GLU A 197 -2.43 -5.07 0.44
C GLU A 197 -1.24 -4.17 0.03
N GLY A 198 -0.98 -3.07 0.75
CA GLY A 198 0.14 -2.16 0.53
C GLY A 198 -0.06 -1.19 -0.63
N TYR A 199 -1.30 -1.04 -1.16
CA TYR A 199 -1.56 -0.11 -2.26
C TYR A 199 -1.63 1.35 -1.76
N THR A 200 -0.56 1.75 -1.12
CA THR A 200 -0.34 3.07 -0.54
C THR A 200 0.99 3.63 -1.02
N ARG A 201 1.17 4.93 -0.89
CA ARG A 201 2.43 5.63 -1.15
C ARG A 201 2.83 6.49 0.06
N PRO A 202 4.11 6.78 0.25
CA PRO A 202 4.55 7.75 1.24
C PRO A 202 3.93 9.13 0.95
N LEU A 203 3.52 9.83 2.01
CA LEU A 203 3.06 11.21 1.95
C LEU A 203 3.89 12.04 2.92
N ASP A 204 4.43 13.17 2.42
CA ASP A 204 5.06 14.16 3.27
C ASP A 204 3.98 14.97 4.02
N LEU A 205 3.67 14.52 5.24
CA LEU A 205 2.67 15.17 6.07
C LEU A 205 3.12 16.56 6.52
N SER A 206 4.43 16.83 6.62
CA SER A 206 4.94 18.15 6.99
C SER A 206 4.64 19.17 5.90
N VAL A 207 4.95 18.85 4.65
CA VAL A 207 4.56 19.66 3.48
C VAL A 207 3.05 19.78 3.39
N TYR A 208 2.33 18.67 3.56
CA TYR A 208 0.87 18.64 3.48
C TYR A 208 0.20 19.55 4.51
N LYS A 209 0.68 19.58 5.75
CA LYS A 209 0.17 20.44 6.84
C LYS A 209 0.38 21.93 6.57
N GLU A 210 1.40 22.28 5.83
CA GLU A 210 1.71 23.67 5.48
C GLU A 210 0.87 24.18 4.29
N LEU A 211 0.22 23.30 3.53
CA LEU A 211 -0.63 23.71 2.42
C LEU A 211 -1.93 24.35 2.92
N SER A 212 -2.21 25.55 2.41
CA SER A 212 -3.19 26.47 2.99
C SER A 212 -4.64 26.00 2.89
N GLN A 213 -5.01 25.32 1.80
CA GLN A 213 -6.40 25.01 1.46
C GLN A 213 -6.58 23.58 0.94
N PRO A 214 -7.78 22.98 1.09
CA PRO A 214 -8.10 21.65 0.57
C PRO A 214 -7.84 21.49 -0.93
N MET A 215 -8.09 22.52 -1.75
CA MET A 215 -7.77 22.48 -3.19
C MET A 215 -6.29 22.25 -3.44
N VAL A 216 -5.41 22.98 -2.74
CA VAL A 216 -3.95 22.83 -2.86
C VAL A 216 -3.53 21.43 -2.41
N ARG A 217 -4.06 20.96 -1.29
CA ARG A 217 -3.78 19.64 -0.73
C ARG A 217 -4.23 18.52 -1.67
N THR A 218 -5.41 18.65 -2.25
CA THR A 218 -5.92 17.70 -3.26
C THR A 218 -5.03 17.68 -4.50
N LEU A 219 -4.65 18.85 -5.03
CA LEU A 219 -3.73 18.94 -6.17
C LEU A 219 -2.37 18.34 -5.85
N TYR A 220 -1.80 18.63 -4.68
CA TYR A 220 -0.54 18.05 -4.25
C TYR A 220 -0.58 16.52 -4.25
N ARG A 221 -1.63 15.92 -3.69
CA ARG A 221 -1.82 14.47 -3.67
C ARG A 221 -1.97 13.89 -5.08
N LEU A 222 -2.86 14.46 -5.90
CA LEU A 222 -3.07 14.01 -7.29
C LEU A 222 -1.81 14.11 -8.13
N LEU A 223 -1.14 15.24 -8.09
CA LEU A 223 0.08 15.47 -8.87
C LEU A 223 1.24 14.60 -8.35
N SER A 224 1.29 14.30 -7.06
CA SER A 224 2.24 13.32 -6.53
C SER A 224 1.96 11.92 -7.07
N GLU A 225 0.70 11.51 -7.20
CA GLU A 225 0.31 10.22 -7.80
C GLU A 225 0.62 10.17 -9.31
N THR A 226 0.32 11.26 -10.05
CA THR A 226 0.68 11.31 -11.48
C THR A 226 2.18 11.23 -11.69
N ARG A 227 2.99 11.87 -10.84
CA ARG A 227 4.44 11.83 -10.93
C ARG A 227 5.02 10.43 -10.81
N LEU A 228 4.45 9.58 -9.95
CA LEU A 228 4.86 8.18 -9.82
C LEU A 228 4.63 7.35 -11.09
N SER A 229 3.64 7.75 -11.89
CA SER A 229 3.26 7.05 -13.12
C SER A 229 3.96 7.61 -14.37
N LEU A 230 4.71 8.71 -14.23
CA LEU A 230 5.47 9.31 -15.32
C LEU A 230 6.85 8.66 -15.48
N PRO A 231 7.42 8.63 -16.70
CA PRO A 231 8.81 8.23 -16.89
C PRO A 231 9.76 9.07 -16.02
N ALA A 232 10.87 8.48 -15.59
CA ALA A 232 11.89 9.14 -14.78
C ALA A 232 12.74 10.15 -15.58
N THR A 233 12.17 10.80 -16.60
CA THR A 233 12.81 11.84 -17.39
C THR A 233 12.70 13.18 -16.69
N GLU A 234 13.78 13.94 -16.61
CA GLU A 234 13.81 15.29 -16.08
C GLU A 234 13.87 16.31 -17.22
N PRO A 235 13.06 17.38 -17.21
CA PRO A 235 11.97 17.61 -16.27
C PRO A 235 10.72 16.77 -16.60
N ALA A 236 10.07 16.23 -15.57
CA ALA A 236 8.82 15.49 -15.75
C ALA A 236 7.66 16.44 -16.05
N HIS A 237 6.85 16.09 -17.02
CA HIS A 237 5.69 16.87 -17.43
C HIS A 237 4.41 16.03 -17.36
N TYR A 238 3.34 16.64 -16.89
CA TYR A 238 1.99 16.08 -16.98
C TYR A 238 1.10 17.02 -17.79
N LEU A 239 0.48 16.49 -18.84
CA LEU A 239 -0.42 17.22 -19.70
C LEU A 239 -1.83 16.66 -19.54
N VAL A 240 -2.81 17.54 -19.29
CA VAL A 240 -4.21 17.16 -19.07
C VAL A 240 -5.15 18.18 -19.69
N PRO A 241 -6.28 17.76 -20.33
CA PRO A 241 -7.31 18.67 -20.78
C PRO A 241 -7.93 19.40 -19.58
N VAL A 242 -8.03 20.75 -19.65
CA VAL A 242 -8.52 21.58 -18.53
C VAL A 242 -9.90 21.16 -18.06
N ARG A 243 -10.81 20.87 -19.00
CA ARG A 243 -12.18 20.42 -18.69
C ARG A 243 -12.21 19.08 -17.95
N ALA A 244 -11.45 18.10 -18.45
CA ALA A 244 -11.35 16.80 -17.80
C ALA A 244 -10.74 16.90 -16.40
N TRP A 245 -9.74 17.77 -16.23
CA TRP A 245 -9.13 18.04 -14.93
C TRP A 245 -10.09 18.69 -13.95
N ALA A 246 -10.86 19.70 -14.42
CA ALA A 246 -11.90 20.33 -13.60
C ALA A 246 -12.96 19.32 -13.15
N THR A 247 -13.46 18.48 -14.07
CA THR A 247 -14.40 17.39 -13.74
C THR A 247 -13.78 16.43 -12.72
N HIS A 248 -12.51 16.08 -12.90
CA HIS A 248 -11.81 15.18 -11.97
C HIS A 248 -11.70 15.74 -10.56
N LEU A 249 -11.39 17.04 -10.44
CA LEU A 249 -11.37 17.77 -9.18
C LEU A 249 -12.75 18.03 -8.57
N GLY A 250 -13.83 17.71 -9.28
CA GLY A 250 -15.22 17.95 -8.83
C GLY A 250 -15.62 19.42 -8.93
N MET A 251 -15.08 20.16 -9.88
CA MET A 251 -15.53 21.52 -10.18
C MET A 251 -16.74 21.46 -11.10
N HIS A 252 -17.80 22.20 -10.76
CA HIS A 252 -19.06 22.18 -11.53
C HIS A 252 -19.14 23.26 -12.62
N ASP A 253 -18.37 24.32 -12.46
CA ASP A 253 -18.31 25.38 -13.47
C ASP A 253 -17.19 25.06 -14.45
N PHE A 254 -17.59 24.71 -15.68
CA PHE A 254 -16.66 24.31 -16.74
C PHE A 254 -16.20 25.48 -17.60
N GLU A 255 -16.57 26.73 -17.25
CA GLU A 255 -16.00 27.88 -17.93
C GLU A 255 -14.48 27.94 -17.63
N ILE A 256 -13.68 27.81 -18.68
CA ILE A 256 -12.22 27.71 -18.59
C ILE A 256 -11.62 28.86 -17.78
N SER A 257 -12.14 30.08 -17.94
CA SER A 257 -11.68 31.27 -17.19
C SER A 257 -11.88 31.11 -15.68
N LYS A 258 -13.00 30.53 -15.27
CA LYS A 258 -13.33 30.29 -13.85
C LYS A 258 -12.49 29.15 -13.28
N VAL A 259 -12.30 28.05 -14.05
CA VAL A 259 -11.42 26.95 -13.68
C VAL A 259 -10.00 27.46 -13.44
N ARG A 260 -9.45 28.26 -14.37
CA ARG A 260 -8.12 28.87 -14.21
C ARG A 260 -8.03 29.71 -12.96
N ARG A 261 -8.99 30.59 -12.72
CA ARG A 261 -9.03 31.45 -11.53
C ARG A 261 -9.09 30.65 -10.23
N ALA A 262 -9.84 29.53 -10.21
CA ALA A 262 -9.94 28.68 -9.03
C ALA A 262 -8.66 27.88 -8.75
N LEU A 263 -7.94 27.48 -9.80
CA LEU A 263 -6.69 26.70 -9.67
C LEU A 263 -5.46 27.57 -9.43
N GLU A 264 -5.49 28.84 -9.87
CA GLU A 264 -4.32 29.72 -9.83
C GLU A 264 -3.68 29.84 -8.44
N PRO A 265 -4.42 30.09 -7.33
CA PRO A 265 -3.80 30.17 -6.00
C PRO A 265 -3.10 28.88 -5.60
N ALA A 266 -3.65 27.74 -5.96
CA ALA A 266 -3.08 26.43 -5.68
C ALA A 266 -1.80 26.18 -6.51
N HIS A 267 -1.78 26.58 -7.77
CA HIS A 267 -0.61 26.51 -8.62
C HIS A 267 0.54 27.37 -8.08
N GLN A 268 0.23 28.61 -7.71
CA GLN A 268 1.25 29.54 -7.17
C GLN A 268 1.84 29.01 -5.86
N GLU A 269 1.02 28.46 -4.97
CA GLU A 269 1.52 27.87 -3.72
C GLU A 269 2.43 26.67 -3.96
N LEU A 270 2.05 25.75 -4.87
CA LEU A 270 2.87 24.59 -5.22
C LEU A 270 4.16 24.96 -5.94
N ILE A 271 4.16 26.04 -6.74
CA ILE A 271 5.35 26.61 -7.38
C ILE A 271 6.26 27.26 -6.32
N ALA A 272 5.71 28.08 -5.44
CA ALA A 272 6.46 28.73 -4.37
C ALA A 272 7.18 27.72 -3.45
N ARG A 273 6.59 26.52 -3.26
CA ARG A 273 7.21 25.43 -2.50
C ARG A 273 8.15 24.56 -3.33
N GLY A 274 8.36 24.85 -4.59
CA GLY A 274 9.24 24.08 -5.47
C GLY A 274 8.71 22.70 -5.88
N PHE A 275 7.47 22.35 -5.51
CA PHE A 275 6.84 21.11 -5.95
C PHE A 275 6.54 21.12 -7.45
N LEU A 276 6.07 22.26 -7.96
CA LEU A 276 5.98 22.56 -9.37
C LEU A 276 7.06 23.58 -9.76
N LYS A 277 7.58 23.46 -10.96
CA LYS A 277 8.44 24.47 -11.58
C LYS A 277 7.57 25.53 -12.26
N GLU A 278 6.56 25.08 -12.99
CA GLU A 278 5.64 25.95 -13.72
C GLU A 278 4.33 25.24 -14.06
N THR A 279 3.32 26.04 -14.38
CA THR A 279 2.08 25.59 -14.99
C THR A 279 1.79 26.41 -16.24
N VAL A 280 1.45 25.74 -17.36
CA VAL A 280 1.24 26.43 -18.64
C VAL A 280 -0.08 25.95 -19.26
N TYR A 281 -0.95 26.90 -19.59
CA TYR A 281 -2.17 26.63 -20.35
C TYR A 281 -1.88 26.71 -21.85
N LEU A 282 -2.09 25.61 -22.57
CA LEU A 282 -1.82 25.45 -23.99
C LEU A 282 -3.14 25.42 -24.78
N GLY A 283 -3.18 26.09 -25.93
CA GLY A 283 -4.39 26.16 -26.76
C GLY A 283 -5.43 27.14 -26.23
N ARG A 284 -6.64 27.10 -26.79
CA ARG A 284 -7.76 27.99 -26.46
C ARG A 284 -9.09 27.24 -26.46
N GLY A 285 -10.08 27.79 -25.76
CA GLY A 285 -11.43 27.24 -25.71
C GLY A 285 -11.50 25.86 -25.09
N GLU A 286 -12.39 24.99 -25.53
CA GLU A 286 -12.65 23.68 -24.94
C GLU A 286 -11.50 22.68 -25.10
N SER A 287 -10.67 22.85 -26.12
CA SER A 287 -9.48 22.03 -26.35
C SER A 287 -8.26 22.43 -25.52
N GLN A 288 -8.40 23.44 -24.63
CA GLN A 288 -7.30 23.92 -23.81
C GLN A 288 -6.76 22.83 -22.90
N GLN A 289 -5.45 22.71 -22.87
CA GLN A 289 -4.71 21.76 -22.03
C GLN A 289 -3.93 22.52 -20.97
N LEU A 290 -3.72 21.88 -19.83
CA LEU A 290 -2.88 22.34 -18.74
C LEU A 290 -1.66 21.44 -18.64
N ARG A 291 -0.48 22.03 -18.77
CA ARG A 291 0.80 21.35 -18.57
C ARG A 291 1.36 21.71 -17.21
N TYR A 292 1.60 20.72 -16.39
CA TYR A 292 2.36 20.78 -15.16
C TYR A 292 3.79 20.38 -15.45
N THR A 293 4.76 21.21 -15.09
CA THR A 293 6.17 20.87 -15.05
C THR A 293 6.57 20.70 -13.60
N TYR A 294 7.02 19.51 -13.21
CA TYR A 294 7.43 19.23 -11.85
C TYR A 294 8.76 19.93 -11.53
N GLY A 295 8.87 20.44 -10.31
CA GLY A 295 10.14 20.92 -9.76
C GLY A 295 11.12 19.76 -9.55
N ARG A 296 12.35 20.07 -9.17
CA ARG A 296 13.28 19.02 -8.71
C ARG A 296 12.61 18.25 -7.59
N SER A 297 12.69 16.93 -7.66
CA SER A 297 12.12 16.08 -6.66
C SER A 297 12.63 16.48 -5.28
N VAL A 298 11.80 17.23 -4.52
CA VAL A 298 11.83 17.04 -3.08
C VAL A 298 11.31 15.62 -2.95
N ALA A 299 12.23 14.71 -2.66
CA ALA A 299 11.91 13.29 -2.56
C ALA A 299 10.70 13.13 -1.66
N PRO A 300 9.66 12.34 -2.05
CA PRO A 300 8.75 11.86 -1.04
C PRO A 300 9.61 11.27 0.06
N ASN A 301 9.28 11.52 1.33
CA ASN A 301 10.03 11.05 2.48
C ASN A 301 10.18 9.52 2.40
N ALA A 302 11.19 9.09 1.68
CA ALA A 302 11.59 7.71 1.64
C ALA A 302 12.13 7.38 3.04
N ASP A 303 11.66 6.30 3.65
CA ASP A 303 12.17 5.84 4.94
C ASP A 303 13.70 5.84 4.88
N PRO A 304 14.41 6.59 5.74
CA PRO A 304 15.87 6.63 5.76
C PRO A 304 16.49 5.23 5.86
N LYS A 305 15.82 4.28 6.52
CA LYS A 305 16.26 2.88 6.59
C LYS A 305 16.19 2.21 5.22
N GLN A 306 15.11 2.45 4.48
CA GLN A 306 14.96 1.91 3.13
C GLN A 306 15.91 2.60 2.14
N VAL A 307 16.11 3.90 2.28
CA VAL A 307 17.12 4.64 1.49
C VAL A 307 18.50 4.06 1.76
N ALA A 308 18.88 3.88 3.02
CA ALA A 308 20.15 3.27 3.41
C ALA A 308 20.29 1.83 2.89
N LEU A 309 19.19 1.07 2.89
CA LEU A 309 19.14 -0.29 2.37
C LEU A 309 19.48 -0.36 0.87
N LEU A 310 18.93 0.58 0.07
CA LEU A 310 19.18 0.64 -1.37
C LEU A 310 20.53 1.27 -1.70
N THR A 311 20.91 2.36 -1.02
CA THR A 311 22.20 3.03 -1.26
C THR A 311 23.38 2.18 -0.82
N GLY A 312 23.25 1.40 0.25
CA GLY A 312 24.26 0.40 0.66
C GLY A 312 24.49 -0.72 -0.37
N ARG A 313 23.60 -0.85 -1.38
CA ARG A 313 23.72 -1.78 -2.51
C ARG A 313 24.07 -1.11 -3.83
N GLY A 314 24.67 0.09 -3.73
CA GLY A 314 25.24 0.81 -4.88
C GLY A 314 24.23 1.61 -5.69
N LEU A 315 23.00 1.85 -5.19
CA LEU A 315 22.13 2.86 -5.77
C LEU A 315 22.57 4.27 -5.32
N ALA A 316 22.58 5.22 -6.26
CA ALA A 316 22.73 6.62 -5.89
C ALA A 316 21.45 7.12 -5.16
N LEU A 317 21.60 8.12 -4.29
CA LEU A 317 20.52 8.65 -3.44
C LEU A 317 19.26 9.02 -4.22
N GLY A 318 19.37 9.75 -5.31
CA GLY A 318 18.23 10.18 -6.13
C GLY A 318 17.44 9.00 -6.73
N PRO A 319 18.07 8.06 -7.45
CA PRO A 319 17.43 6.83 -7.90
C PRO A 319 16.82 5.99 -6.79
N ALA A 320 17.48 5.85 -5.63
CA ALA A 320 16.94 5.11 -4.48
C ALA A 320 15.61 5.70 -4.01
N ILE A 321 15.56 7.01 -3.82
CA ILE A 321 14.37 7.74 -3.42
C ILE A 321 13.26 7.62 -4.49
N THR A 322 13.60 7.71 -5.77
CA THR A 322 12.65 7.56 -6.88
C THR A 322 12.01 6.17 -6.87
N LEU A 323 12.82 5.12 -6.70
CA LEU A 323 12.33 3.74 -6.65
C LEU A 323 11.44 3.48 -5.42
N LEU A 324 11.81 4.00 -4.26
CA LEU A 324 10.98 3.92 -3.04
C LEU A 324 9.63 4.64 -3.19
N GLY A 325 9.55 5.66 -4.04
CA GLY A 325 8.29 6.30 -4.40
C GLY A 325 7.46 5.50 -5.42
N GLN A 326 8.08 4.62 -6.20
CA GLN A 326 7.43 3.85 -7.28
C GLN A 326 6.93 2.47 -6.84
N TYR A 327 7.65 1.81 -5.93
CA TYR A 327 7.39 0.43 -5.54
C TYR A 327 6.92 0.32 -4.08
N PRO A 328 5.95 -0.56 -3.78
CA PRO A 328 5.57 -0.88 -2.40
C PRO A 328 6.75 -1.44 -1.61
N GLU A 329 6.78 -1.16 -0.30
CA GLU A 329 7.85 -1.62 0.59
C GLU A 329 8.11 -3.14 0.50
N ALA A 330 7.04 -3.93 0.44
CA ALA A 330 7.15 -5.39 0.31
C ALA A 330 7.83 -5.84 -0.99
N GLU A 331 7.69 -5.08 -2.08
CA GLU A 331 8.37 -5.36 -3.34
C GLU A 331 9.84 -4.95 -3.28
N VAL A 332 10.13 -3.81 -2.66
CA VAL A 332 11.50 -3.35 -2.43
C VAL A 332 12.26 -4.37 -1.58
N LEU A 333 11.68 -4.85 -0.47
CA LEU A 333 12.31 -5.85 0.40
C LEU A 333 12.53 -7.19 -0.34
N ARG A 334 11.57 -7.63 -1.15
CA ARG A 334 11.73 -8.84 -1.99
C ARG A 334 12.86 -8.69 -3.01
N ALA A 335 12.93 -7.53 -3.68
CA ALA A 335 13.98 -7.25 -4.65
C ALA A 335 15.37 -7.18 -3.99
N VAL A 336 15.46 -6.61 -2.79
CA VAL A 336 16.69 -6.57 -1.99
C VAL A 336 17.13 -7.98 -1.60
N THR A 337 16.21 -8.81 -1.13
CA THR A 337 16.50 -10.22 -0.77
C THR A 337 17.02 -10.99 -1.99
N LEU A 338 16.36 -10.82 -3.14
CA LEU A 338 16.78 -11.48 -4.39
C LEU A 338 18.15 -10.96 -4.87
N PHE A 339 18.40 -9.65 -4.76
CA PHE A 339 19.69 -9.05 -5.07
C PHE A 339 20.80 -9.63 -4.19
N ASP A 340 20.58 -9.69 -2.87
CA ASP A 340 21.55 -10.23 -1.93
C ASP A 340 21.86 -11.71 -2.19
N ALA A 341 20.84 -12.50 -2.52
CA ALA A 341 20.99 -13.89 -2.92
C ALA A 341 21.80 -14.05 -4.21
N LEU A 342 21.54 -13.22 -5.22
CA LEU A 342 22.31 -13.22 -6.48
C LEU A 342 23.77 -12.82 -6.25
N MET A 343 24.02 -11.81 -5.42
CA MET A 343 25.38 -11.38 -5.08
C MET A 343 26.14 -12.46 -4.30
N ALA A 344 25.50 -13.08 -3.31
CA ALA A 344 26.06 -14.21 -2.57
C ALA A 344 26.32 -15.42 -3.48
N ALA A 345 25.50 -15.61 -4.53
CA ALA A 345 25.71 -16.63 -5.55
C ALA A 345 26.82 -16.29 -6.57
N GLY A 346 27.52 -15.15 -6.40
CA GLY A 346 28.61 -14.73 -7.27
C GLY A 346 28.15 -14.18 -8.63
N TYR A 347 26.93 -13.61 -8.70
CA TYR A 347 26.44 -12.96 -9.91
C TYR A 347 27.31 -11.72 -10.21
N LYS A 348 27.88 -11.65 -11.42
CA LYS A 348 28.71 -10.53 -11.87
C LYS A 348 27.82 -9.47 -12.49
N ALA A 349 27.44 -8.45 -11.72
CA ALA A 349 26.71 -7.29 -12.22
C ALA A 349 27.67 -6.26 -12.82
N ARG A 350 27.29 -5.66 -13.95
CA ARG A 350 28.02 -4.51 -14.54
C ARG A 350 27.90 -3.28 -13.62
N SER A 351 26.79 -3.12 -12.92
CA SER A 351 26.53 -2.12 -11.92
C SER A 351 25.58 -2.71 -10.87
N GLN A 352 25.93 -2.64 -9.60
CA GLN A 352 25.09 -3.16 -8.51
C GLN A 352 23.75 -2.43 -8.45
N GLY A 353 23.76 -1.09 -8.48
CA GLY A 353 22.54 -0.27 -8.49
C GLY A 353 21.68 -0.51 -9.75
N GLY A 354 22.32 -0.73 -10.91
CA GLY A 354 21.63 -1.12 -12.15
C GLY A 354 20.95 -2.46 -12.04
N LEU A 355 21.62 -3.48 -11.46
CA LEU A 355 21.04 -4.79 -11.20
C LEU A 355 19.82 -4.70 -10.28
N LEU A 356 19.93 -3.98 -9.15
CA LEU A 356 18.82 -3.82 -8.21
C LEU A 356 17.62 -3.12 -8.86
N THR A 357 17.87 -2.12 -9.69
CA THR A 357 16.82 -1.44 -10.48
C THR A 357 16.13 -2.39 -11.46
N ASP A 358 16.92 -3.25 -12.15
CA ASP A 358 16.36 -4.21 -13.11
C ASP A 358 15.57 -5.34 -12.42
N ILE A 359 16.01 -5.78 -11.25
CA ILE A 359 15.28 -6.73 -10.39
C ILE A 359 13.92 -6.15 -9.97
N LEU A 360 13.86 -4.87 -9.56
CA LEU A 360 12.60 -4.20 -9.20
C LEU A 360 11.64 -4.11 -10.38
N ARG A 361 12.16 -3.88 -11.59
CA ARG A 361 11.35 -3.76 -12.81
C ARG A 361 10.90 -5.10 -13.38
N SER A 362 11.69 -6.14 -13.23
CA SER A 362 11.48 -7.44 -13.86
C SER A 362 12.01 -8.58 -12.98
N PRO A 363 11.39 -8.84 -11.82
CA PRO A 363 11.87 -9.83 -10.86
C PRO A 363 11.89 -11.26 -11.42
N GLU A 364 10.95 -11.61 -12.32
CA GLU A 364 10.84 -12.96 -12.90
C GLU A 364 12.10 -13.37 -13.66
N LYS A 365 12.78 -12.43 -14.29
CA LYS A 365 14.03 -12.65 -15.05
C LYS A 365 15.14 -13.23 -14.18
N TYR A 366 15.17 -12.86 -12.92
CA TYR A 366 16.21 -13.23 -11.95
C TYR A 366 15.83 -14.42 -11.10
N LEU A 367 14.55 -14.61 -10.80
CA LEU A 367 14.05 -15.79 -10.08
C LEU A 367 14.37 -17.08 -10.82
N GLN A 368 14.20 -17.13 -12.14
CA GLN A 368 14.55 -18.29 -12.96
C GLN A 368 16.08 -18.55 -13.00
N ALA A 369 16.88 -17.47 -13.00
CA ALA A 369 18.34 -17.59 -13.00
C ALA A 369 18.88 -18.12 -11.65
N GLU A 370 18.27 -17.74 -10.54
CA GLU A 370 18.61 -18.20 -9.20
C GLU A 370 18.21 -19.67 -9.00
N MET A 371 17.02 -20.07 -9.43
CA MET A 371 16.59 -21.47 -9.41
C MET A 371 17.53 -22.35 -10.24
N LYS A 372 17.95 -21.95 -11.44
CA LYS A 372 18.91 -22.70 -12.25
C LYS A 372 20.29 -22.83 -11.62
N LYS A 373 20.78 -21.79 -10.92
CA LYS A 373 22.07 -21.85 -10.20
C LYS A 373 22.00 -22.66 -8.94
N GLN A 374 20.88 -22.64 -8.23
CA GLN A 374 20.67 -23.45 -7.03
C GLN A 374 20.63 -24.93 -7.41
N ILE A 375 19.97 -25.30 -8.52
CA ILE A 375 19.98 -26.65 -9.09
C ILE A 375 21.40 -27.06 -9.51
N ALA A 376 22.18 -26.15 -10.14
CA ALA A 376 23.57 -26.43 -10.54
C ALA A 376 24.57 -26.55 -9.37
N ARG A 377 24.25 -25.95 -8.20
CA ARG A 377 25.10 -26.08 -6.97
C ARG A 377 24.81 -27.35 -6.17
N THR A 378 23.62 -27.90 -6.30
CA THR A 378 23.23 -29.18 -5.68
C THR A 378 23.59 -30.38 -6.53
N ALA A 379 24.05 -30.19 -7.78
CA ALA A 379 24.55 -31.26 -8.60
C ALA A 379 25.97 -31.68 -8.14
N PRO A 380 26.24 -32.96 -7.78
CA PRO A 380 27.56 -33.41 -7.39
C PRO A 380 28.54 -33.21 -8.54
N ARG A 381 29.72 -32.67 -8.19
CA ARG A 381 30.85 -32.42 -9.09
C ARG A 381 31.33 -33.78 -9.64
N GLN A 382 30.92 -34.15 -10.83
CA GLN A 382 31.47 -35.28 -11.52
C GLN A 382 32.89 -34.94 -12.00
N GLU A 383 33.86 -35.69 -11.42
CA GLU A 383 35.23 -35.78 -11.95
C GLU A 383 35.19 -36.31 -13.39
N ARG A 384 35.91 -35.64 -14.25
CA ARG A 384 36.11 -36.03 -15.66
C ARG A 384 36.91 -37.33 -15.73
N ALA A 385 36.29 -38.41 -16.19
CA ALA A 385 36.99 -39.57 -16.73
C ALA A 385 36.64 -39.70 -18.23
N PRO A 386 37.53 -40.29 -19.04
CA PRO A 386 37.53 -40.09 -20.49
C PRO A 386 36.51 -40.94 -21.25
N ALA A 387 36.19 -40.46 -22.44
CA ALA A 387 35.21 -41.00 -23.38
C ALA A 387 35.39 -42.48 -23.73
N LEU A 388 34.27 -43.20 -23.74
CA LEU A 388 34.05 -44.36 -24.60
C LEU A 388 32.60 -44.41 -25.03
N ASP A 389 32.45 -44.61 -26.31
CA ASP A 389 31.19 -44.68 -27.08
C ASP A 389 30.29 -45.86 -26.72
N ASN A 390 29.01 -45.64 -26.99
CA ASN A 390 27.93 -46.61 -27.36
C ASN A 390 27.20 -47.38 -26.27
N LEU A 391 25.93 -47.18 -26.24
CA LEU A 391 24.77 -48.08 -26.43
C LEU A 391 23.57 -47.80 -25.50
N ALA A 392 22.49 -47.48 -26.18
CA ALA A 392 21.09 -47.83 -25.94
C ALA A 392 20.53 -48.00 -24.52
N ALA A 393 19.49 -47.21 -24.24
CA ALA A 393 18.22 -47.51 -23.57
C ALA A 393 18.23 -48.41 -22.33
N SER A 394 17.95 -47.82 -21.16
CA SER A 394 17.05 -48.38 -20.17
C SER A 394 16.83 -47.37 -19.01
N SER A 395 15.60 -47.24 -18.58
CA SER A 395 15.15 -46.48 -17.43
C SER A 395 15.90 -46.88 -16.15
N SER A 396 16.48 -45.89 -15.46
CA SER A 396 17.33 -46.14 -14.27
C SER A 396 16.66 -45.77 -12.97
N PRO A 397 16.88 -46.49 -11.89
CA PRO A 397 16.29 -46.32 -10.56
C PRO A 397 16.88 -45.18 -9.72
N VAL A 398 17.69 -44.29 -10.31
CA VAL A 398 18.41 -43.22 -9.59
C VAL A 398 17.53 -41.99 -9.25
N GLN A 399 16.39 -41.81 -9.92
CA GLN A 399 15.47 -40.70 -9.63
C GLN A 399 14.61 -40.90 -8.38
N GLU A 400 14.42 -42.11 -7.90
CA GLU A 400 13.62 -42.39 -6.70
C GLU A 400 14.40 -42.09 -5.39
N ALA A 401 15.70 -42.33 -5.37
CA ALA A 401 16.51 -42.09 -4.17
C ALA A 401 16.67 -40.61 -3.82
N ASP A 402 16.76 -39.73 -4.81
CA ASP A 402 16.90 -38.29 -4.62
C ASP A 402 15.56 -37.64 -4.16
N SER A 403 14.43 -38.18 -4.61
CA SER A 403 13.10 -37.69 -4.21
C SER A 403 12.76 -38.03 -2.76
N ILE A 404 13.18 -39.19 -2.28
CA ILE A 404 13.00 -39.59 -0.86
C ILE A 404 13.91 -38.77 0.07
N GLY A 405 15.13 -38.42 -0.36
CA GLY A 405 16.03 -37.54 0.37
C GLY A 405 15.47 -36.13 0.58
N ALA A 406 14.90 -35.53 -0.48
CA ALA A 406 14.26 -34.22 -0.43
C ALA A 406 12.99 -34.21 0.45
N ALA A 407 12.18 -35.28 0.36
CA ALA A 407 11.00 -35.45 1.20
C ALA A 407 11.34 -35.57 2.69
N ARG A 408 12.44 -36.25 3.04
CA ARG A 408 12.93 -36.33 4.42
C ARG A 408 13.24 -34.96 5.01
N GLY A 409 13.86 -34.06 4.23
CA GLY A 409 14.18 -32.71 4.67
C GLY A 409 12.93 -31.89 5.00
N VAL A 410 11.89 -31.97 4.14
CA VAL A 410 10.61 -31.27 4.36
C VAL A 410 9.87 -31.83 5.58
N LEU A 411 9.83 -33.14 5.73
CA LEU A 411 9.16 -33.80 6.86
C LEU A 411 9.87 -33.54 8.19
N ALA A 412 11.19 -33.54 8.22
CA ALA A 412 11.98 -33.16 9.41
C ALA A 412 11.71 -31.72 9.85
N ALA A 413 11.57 -30.80 8.90
CA ALA A 413 11.21 -29.41 9.18
C ALA A 413 9.78 -29.26 9.76
N LEU A 414 8.84 -30.09 9.30
CA LEU A 414 7.47 -30.11 9.82
C LEU A 414 7.38 -30.71 11.23
N VAL A 415 8.20 -31.72 11.54
CA VAL A 415 8.34 -32.26 12.90
C VAL A 415 8.95 -31.23 13.84
N ALA A 416 10.02 -30.56 13.42
CA ALA A 416 10.65 -29.48 14.20
C ALA A 416 9.74 -28.26 14.47
N GLN A 417 8.65 -28.09 13.68
CA GLN A 417 7.64 -27.06 13.85
C GLN A 417 6.38 -27.54 14.58
N ASP A 418 6.39 -28.73 15.20
CA ASP A 418 5.23 -29.37 15.86
C ASP A 418 3.98 -29.54 14.96
N LYS A 419 4.18 -29.55 13.64
CA LYS A 419 3.09 -29.74 12.67
C LYS A 419 2.80 -31.19 12.34
N LEU A 420 3.77 -32.08 12.56
CA LEU A 420 3.67 -33.54 12.42
C LEU A 420 4.43 -34.22 13.54
N THR A 421 3.97 -35.40 13.96
CA THR A 421 4.74 -36.28 14.84
C THR A 421 5.78 -37.10 14.04
N GLU A 422 6.82 -37.59 14.70
CA GLU A 422 7.82 -38.48 14.05
C GLU A 422 7.17 -39.70 13.38
N GLY A 423 6.17 -40.32 14.03
CA GLY A 423 5.42 -41.45 13.47
C GLY A 423 4.67 -41.09 12.20
N GLN A 424 4.08 -39.88 12.14
CA GLN A 424 3.40 -39.37 10.96
C GLN A 424 4.37 -39.07 9.80
N ALA A 425 5.55 -38.53 10.10
CA ALA A 425 6.59 -38.30 9.11
C ALA A 425 7.12 -39.64 8.52
N GLN A 426 7.27 -40.65 9.35
CA GLN A 426 7.69 -41.98 8.93
C GLN A 426 6.63 -42.67 8.04
N ALA A 427 5.33 -42.53 8.40
CA ALA A 427 4.22 -43.04 7.58
C ALA A 427 4.19 -42.36 6.19
N CYS A 428 4.48 -41.06 6.11
CA CYS A 428 4.54 -40.31 4.86
C CYS A 428 5.70 -40.81 3.95
N LEU A 429 6.87 -41.12 4.53
CA LEU A 429 7.97 -41.72 3.80
C LEU A 429 7.65 -43.14 3.28
N GLY A 430 6.87 -43.91 4.06
CA GLY A 430 6.36 -45.22 3.63
C GLY A 430 5.42 -45.11 2.42
N LEU A 431 4.53 -44.10 2.38
CA LEU A 431 3.63 -43.86 1.24
C LEU A 431 4.40 -43.44 -0.02
N LEU A 432 5.46 -42.65 0.13
CA LEU A 432 6.36 -42.28 -0.98
C LEU A 432 7.08 -43.49 -1.55
N ALA A 433 7.63 -44.34 -0.68
CA ALA A 433 8.33 -45.54 -1.08
C ALA A 433 7.42 -46.59 -1.76
N GLN A 434 6.11 -46.54 -1.48
CA GLN A 434 5.09 -47.38 -2.10
C GLN A 434 4.49 -46.76 -3.38
N GLY A 435 4.96 -45.57 -3.81
CA GLY A 435 4.40 -44.85 -4.96
C GLY A 435 2.96 -44.31 -4.72
N ARG A 436 2.48 -44.32 -3.46
CA ARG A 436 1.12 -43.87 -3.08
C ARG A 436 1.04 -42.37 -2.82
N ALA A 437 2.16 -41.69 -2.76
CA ALA A 437 2.29 -40.22 -2.71
C ALA A 437 3.46 -39.78 -3.57
N ASN A 438 3.45 -38.54 -4.02
CA ASN A 438 4.57 -37.95 -4.75
C ASN A 438 5.21 -36.80 -3.95
N ILE A 439 6.40 -36.36 -4.33
CA ILE A 439 7.16 -35.33 -3.62
C ILE A 439 6.45 -33.98 -3.60
N SER A 440 5.67 -33.67 -4.64
CA SER A 440 4.88 -32.43 -4.72
C SER A 440 3.75 -32.42 -3.69
N GLU A 441 3.15 -33.57 -3.41
CA GLU A 441 2.15 -33.72 -2.36
C GLU A 441 2.74 -33.56 -0.98
N VAL A 442 3.97 -34.06 -0.74
CA VAL A 442 4.70 -33.84 0.52
C VAL A 442 5.05 -32.36 0.71
N ALA A 443 5.45 -31.67 -0.36
CA ALA A 443 5.70 -30.23 -0.31
C ALA A 443 4.43 -29.43 0.02
N LEU A 444 3.26 -29.89 -0.41
CA LEU A 444 1.97 -29.28 -0.07
C LEU A 444 1.58 -29.40 1.41
N LEU A 445 2.16 -30.33 2.16
CA LEU A 445 1.98 -30.41 3.62
C LEU A 445 2.56 -29.18 4.33
N SER A 446 3.61 -28.57 3.77
CA SER A 446 4.24 -27.37 4.32
C SER A 446 3.41 -26.09 4.08
N VAL A 447 2.50 -26.10 3.10
CA VAL A 447 1.70 -24.95 2.68
C VAL A 447 0.29 -25.02 3.30
N SER A 448 0.16 -24.61 4.56
CA SER A 448 -1.12 -24.65 5.29
C SER A 448 -2.05 -23.51 4.89
N ARG A 449 -3.06 -23.78 4.05
CA ARG A 449 -4.29 -22.98 3.98
C ARG A 449 -5.49 -23.93 4.20
N GLY A 450 -6.07 -23.90 5.40
CA GLY A 450 -7.37 -24.50 5.71
C GLY A 450 -7.39 -25.87 6.39
N LYS A 451 -6.42 -26.77 6.17
CA LYS A 451 -6.34 -28.10 6.86
C LYS A 451 -4.94 -28.28 7.43
N SER A 452 -4.82 -28.87 8.63
CA SER A 452 -3.50 -29.18 9.24
C SER A 452 -2.74 -30.25 8.43
N ALA A 453 -1.41 -30.27 8.55
CA ALA A 453 -0.57 -31.29 7.90
C ALA A 453 -1.00 -32.72 8.31
N ALA A 454 -1.35 -32.93 9.57
CA ALA A 454 -1.83 -34.20 10.11
C ALA A 454 -3.18 -34.64 9.49
N GLN A 455 -4.12 -33.71 9.26
CA GLN A 455 -5.41 -34.01 8.62
C GLN A 455 -5.23 -34.44 7.15
N ARG A 456 -4.34 -33.78 6.40
CA ARG A 456 -4.04 -34.18 5.01
C ARG A 456 -3.36 -35.55 4.93
N LEU A 457 -2.47 -35.83 5.84
CA LEU A 457 -1.82 -37.13 5.91
C LEU A 457 -2.84 -38.23 6.22
N ALA A 458 -3.80 -38.00 7.12
CA ALA A 458 -4.88 -38.95 7.39
C ALA A 458 -5.76 -39.25 6.13
N GLU A 459 -6.03 -38.20 5.33
CA GLU A 459 -6.75 -38.36 4.04
C GLU A 459 -5.93 -39.19 3.03
N TRP A 460 -4.60 -39.07 3.00
CA TRP A 460 -3.76 -39.89 2.13
C TRP A 460 -3.70 -41.36 2.55
N LEU A 461 -3.67 -41.61 3.85
CA LEU A 461 -3.67 -42.98 4.36
C LEU A 461 -4.97 -43.76 4.00
N THR A 462 -6.06 -43.03 3.81
CA THR A 462 -7.38 -43.62 3.45
C THR A 462 -7.62 -43.77 1.94
N ARG A 463 -6.72 -43.29 1.07
CA ARG A 463 -6.84 -43.40 -0.39
C ARG A 463 -6.74 -44.88 -0.83
N PRO A 464 -7.66 -45.38 -1.69
CA PRO A 464 -7.55 -46.72 -2.26
C PRO A 464 -6.29 -46.84 -3.13
N VAL A 465 -5.68 -48.00 -3.11
CA VAL A 465 -4.49 -48.31 -3.95
C VAL A 465 -4.93 -48.23 -5.43
N PRO A 466 -4.26 -47.45 -6.30
CA PRO A 466 -4.53 -47.51 -7.71
C PRO A 466 -4.18 -48.92 -8.20
N HIS A 467 -5.15 -49.64 -8.75
CA HIS A 467 -4.87 -50.86 -9.45
C HIS A 467 -4.04 -50.52 -10.68
N SER A 468 -2.78 -50.99 -10.71
CA SER A 468 -1.98 -50.96 -11.92
C SER A 468 -2.67 -51.77 -13.03
N PRO A 469 -2.67 -51.29 -14.29
CA PRO A 469 -3.22 -52.03 -15.43
C PRO A 469 -2.38 -53.24 -15.79
#